data_cdeeca4e8450e6a709602531e46f5936
#
_entry.id   cdeeca4e8450e6a709602531e46f5936
#
_cell.length_a   1.000
_cell.length_b   1.000
_cell.length_c   1.000
_cell.angle_alpha   90.00
_cell.angle_beta   90.00
_cell.angle_gamma   90.00
#
_symmetry.space_group_name_H-M   'P 1'
#
loop_
_entity.id
_entity.type
_entity.pdbx_description
1 polymer ?
#
loop_
_entity_poly.entity_id
_entity_poly.type
_entity_poly.pdbx_seq_one_letter_code
_entity_poly.pdbx_strand_id
1 'polypeptide(L)'
;GLAPGAHGANRTGRVFTGDSSGDWLYRALHKAGLAKISTSTSASDGQELIDTRILCAVRCAPPDNKPTTEEKVTCSDFFTNEIALLLPTARSFVALGKLAWDSISLTLKDLGCEIPAPRPKFGHGEKFSFVGPDGVKRVVIGSYHPSQQNTFTGKLTVKMLDAVIKNAAKF
;
A
#
# COMPACT_ATOMS: atom_id res chain seq x y z
N GLY A 1 -3.07 0.48 0.16
CA GLY A 1 -3.89 1.64 -0.26
C GLY A 1 -5.17 1.77 0.53
N LEU A 2 -6.03 2.73 0.14
CA LEU A 2 -7.31 2.96 0.82
C LEU A 2 -8.35 1.92 0.43
N ALA A 3 -8.71 1.87 -0.84
CA ALA A 3 -9.82 1.09 -1.39
C ALA A 3 -9.59 0.78 -2.88
N PRO A 4 -10.30 -0.20 -3.46
CA PRO A 4 -10.30 -0.43 -4.89
C PRO A 4 -10.91 0.77 -5.64
N GLY A 5 -10.30 1.20 -6.72
CA GLY A 5 -10.88 2.19 -7.62
C GLY A 5 -12.08 1.61 -8.40
N ALA A 6 -13.20 2.35 -8.49
CA ALA A 6 -14.42 1.87 -9.13
C ALA A 6 -14.20 1.44 -10.60
N HIS A 7 -13.48 2.23 -11.37
CA HIS A 7 -13.18 1.97 -12.79
C HIS A 7 -11.88 1.16 -13.01
N GLY A 8 -11.05 1.00 -11.98
CA GLY A 8 -9.81 0.23 -11.99
C GLY A 8 -9.99 -1.14 -11.34
N ALA A 9 -9.56 -1.28 -10.10
CA ALA A 9 -9.49 -2.53 -9.36
C ALA A 9 -10.85 -3.23 -9.22
N ASN A 10 -11.94 -2.50 -8.99
CA ASN A 10 -13.28 -3.07 -8.86
C ASN A 10 -13.76 -3.71 -10.17
N ARG A 11 -13.42 -3.11 -11.32
CA ARG A 11 -13.76 -3.63 -12.65
C ARG A 11 -12.87 -4.81 -13.06
N THR A 12 -11.59 -4.78 -12.70
CA THR A 12 -10.58 -5.73 -13.19
C THR A 12 -10.34 -6.90 -12.25
N GLY A 13 -10.76 -6.82 -10.97
CA GLY A 13 -10.49 -7.82 -9.95
C GLY A 13 -9.07 -7.79 -9.37
N ARG A 14 -8.20 -6.87 -9.83
CA ARG A 14 -6.83 -6.71 -9.34
C ARG A 14 -6.56 -5.27 -8.91
N VAL A 15 -6.02 -5.09 -7.70
CA VAL A 15 -5.73 -3.76 -7.13
C VAL A 15 -4.74 -2.99 -8.02
N PHE A 16 -4.95 -1.69 -8.19
CA PHE A 16 -4.14 -0.81 -9.06
C PHE A 16 -4.06 -1.30 -10.53
N THR A 17 -5.15 -1.83 -11.08
CA THR A 17 -5.17 -2.34 -12.45
C THR A 17 -6.20 -1.61 -13.28
N GLY A 18 -5.80 -1.15 -14.48
CA GLY A 18 -6.69 -0.48 -15.43
C GLY A 18 -7.01 0.98 -15.07
N ASP A 19 -6.17 1.63 -14.28
CA ASP A 19 -6.25 3.06 -13.96
C ASP A 19 -4.86 3.71 -13.89
N SER A 20 -4.82 5.04 -13.94
CA SER A 20 -3.56 5.80 -13.96
C SER A 20 -2.72 5.63 -12.68
N SER A 21 -3.33 5.34 -11.55
CA SER A 21 -2.60 5.07 -10.31
C SER A 21 -1.82 3.74 -10.43
N GLY A 22 -2.42 2.77 -11.11
CA GLY A 22 -1.80 1.49 -11.43
C GLY A 22 -0.59 1.66 -12.36
N ASP A 23 -0.70 2.48 -13.41
CA ASP A 23 0.40 2.75 -14.33
C ASP A 23 1.64 3.27 -13.59
N TRP A 24 1.45 4.18 -12.64
CA TRP A 24 2.53 4.71 -11.82
C TRP A 24 3.13 3.66 -10.89
N LEU A 25 2.28 2.90 -10.20
CA LEU A 25 2.73 1.94 -9.20
C LEU A 25 3.45 0.75 -9.85
N TYR A 26 2.83 0.10 -10.85
CA TYR A 26 3.42 -1.08 -11.48
C TYR A 26 4.71 -0.76 -12.24
N ARG A 27 4.80 0.44 -12.85
CA ARG A 27 6.06 0.91 -13.42
C ARG A 27 7.18 1.00 -12.37
N ALA A 28 6.88 1.55 -11.18
CA ALA A 28 7.86 1.66 -10.10
C ALA A 28 8.23 0.29 -9.51
N LEU A 29 7.26 -0.60 -9.34
CA LEU A 29 7.47 -1.97 -8.88
C LEU A 29 8.33 -2.77 -9.87
N HIS A 30 8.02 -2.71 -11.17
CA HIS A 30 8.80 -3.38 -12.21
C HIS A 30 10.25 -2.89 -12.22
N LYS A 31 10.47 -1.57 -12.14
CA LYS A 31 11.82 -0.99 -12.05
C LYS A 31 12.60 -1.46 -10.82
N ALA A 32 11.92 -1.81 -9.74
CA ALA A 32 12.52 -2.36 -8.52
C ALA A 32 12.63 -3.89 -8.53
N GLY A 33 12.18 -4.58 -9.59
CA GLY A 33 12.19 -6.04 -9.68
C GLY A 33 11.04 -6.73 -8.93
N LEU A 34 10.02 -5.97 -8.51
CA LEU A 34 8.88 -6.45 -7.71
C LEU A 34 7.61 -6.72 -8.54
N ALA A 35 7.68 -6.57 -9.86
CA ALA A 35 6.61 -6.87 -10.79
C ALA A 35 7.20 -7.35 -12.12
N LYS A 36 6.55 -8.31 -12.77
CA LYS A 36 7.02 -8.97 -13.99
C LYS A 36 7.05 -8.02 -15.18
N ILE A 37 6.03 -7.19 -15.35
CA ILE A 37 5.93 -6.19 -16.40
C ILE A 37 5.61 -4.80 -15.81
N SER A 38 5.84 -3.74 -16.57
CA SER A 38 5.69 -2.36 -16.08
C SER A 38 4.26 -1.83 -16.12
N THR A 39 3.31 -2.60 -16.63
CA THR A 39 1.90 -2.22 -16.81
C THR A 39 0.97 -3.19 -16.10
N SER A 40 -0.25 -2.75 -15.80
CA SER A 40 -1.31 -3.59 -15.25
C SER A 40 -2.66 -3.08 -15.77
N THR A 41 -3.19 -3.75 -16.81
CA THR A 41 -4.35 -3.30 -17.57
C THR A 41 -5.59 -4.16 -17.37
N SER A 42 -5.41 -5.48 -17.15
CA SER A 42 -6.48 -6.43 -16.90
C SER A 42 -6.01 -7.58 -16.01
N ALA A 43 -6.91 -8.39 -15.49
CA ALA A 43 -6.57 -9.55 -14.68
C ALA A 43 -5.78 -10.63 -15.45
N SER A 44 -5.89 -10.65 -16.78
CA SER A 44 -5.27 -11.64 -17.68
C SER A 44 -4.11 -11.10 -18.51
N ASP A 45 -3.53 -9.95 -18.16
CA ASP A 45 -2.45 -9.30 -18.92
C ASP A 45 -1.04 -9.90 -18.71
N GLY A 46 -0.93 -10.96 -17.93
CA GLY A 46 0.34 -11.61 -17.62
C GLY A 46 1.17 -10.92 -16.53
N GLN A 47 0.61 -9.89 -15.87
CA GLN A 47 1.27 -9.24 -14.73
C GLN A 47 1.29 -10.16 -13.51
N GLU A 48 2.46 -10.26 -12.92
CA GLU A 48 2.71 -10.99 -11.66
C GLU A 48 3.52 -10.11 -10.72
N LEU A 49 3.17 -10.11 -9.45
CA LEU A 49 3.97 -9.48 -8.41
C LEU A 49 5.03 -10.48 -7.91
N ILE A 50 6.23 -10.00 -7.67
CA ILE A 50 7.38 -10.79 -7.21
C ILE A 50 7.68 -10.36 -5.76
N ASP A 51 7.62 -11.28 -4.81
CA ASP A 51 7.85 -11.04 -3.37
C ASP A 51 7.10 -9.81 -2.81
N THR A 52 5.96 -9.50 -3.41
CA THR A 52 5.19 -8.29 -3.11
C THR A 52 3.70 -8.60 -3.10
N ARG A 53 2.98 -7.99 -2.17
CA ARG A 53 1.52 -8.02 -2.11
C ARG A 53 0.96 -6.62 -1.99
N ILE A 54 -0.12 -6.34 -2.69
CA ILE A 54 -0.82 -5.06 -2.64
C ILE A 54 -2.16 -5.25 -1.92
N LEU A 55 -2.40 -4.45 -0.87
CA LEU A 55 -3.59 -4.50 -0.03
C LEU A 55 -4.34 -3.18 -0.05
N CYS A 56 -5.65 -3.25 0.16
CA CYS A 56 -6.51 -2.11 0.46
C CYS A 56 -7.08 -2.26 1.87
N ALA A 57 -7.14 -1.15 2.62
CA ALA A 57 -7.76 -1.13 3.95
C ALA A 57 -9.27 -1.38 3.88
N VAL A 58 -9.92 -0.92 2.81
CA VAL A 58 -11.33 -1.19 2.49
C VAL A 58 -11.41 -2.08 1.25
N ARG A 59 -12.28 -3.07 1.26
CA ARG A 59 -12.34 -4.12 0.23
C ARG A 59 -13.24 -3.80 -0.95
N CYS A 60 -14.25 -2.96 -0.75
CA CYS A 60 -15.18 -2.52 -1.79
C CYS A 60 -14.84 -1.11 -2.25
N ALA A 61 -15.20 -0.76 -3.49
CA ALA A 61 -15.08 0.61 -3.98
C ALA A 61 -16.14 1.49 -3.30
N PRO A 62 -15.77 2.40 -2.41
CA PRO A 62 -16.76 3.26 -1.75
C PRO A 62 -17.21 4.38 -2.69
N PRO A 63 -18.44 4.93 -2.54
CA PRO A 63 -18.87 6.10 -3.28
C PRO A 63 -17.85 7.24 -3.16
N ASP A 64 -17.54 7.90 -4.27
CA ASP A 64 -16.59 9.02 -4.36
C ASP A 64 -15.21 8.74 -3.77
N ASN A 65 -14.79 7.49 -3.67
CA ASN A 65 -13.56 7.05 -2.98
C ASN A 65 -13.48 7.51 -1.51
N LYS A 66 -14.63 7.67 -0.85
CA LYS A 66 -14.73 8.14 0.54
C LYS A 66 -15.43 7.10 1.42
N PRO A 67 -14.69 6.11 1.94
CA PRO A 67 -15.29 5.11 2.81
C PRO A 67 -15.79 5.75 4.11
N THR A 68 -16.97 5.37 4.55
CA THR A 68 -17.54 5.73 5.86
C THR A 68 -16.73 5.11 6.99
N THR A 69 -16.98 5.55 8.22
CA THR A 69 -16.35 4.94 9.40
C THR A 69 -16.81 3.49 9.57
N GLU A 70 -18.10 3.21 9.32
CA GLU A 70 -18.67 1.87 9.40
C GLU A 70 -18.04 0.91 8.37
N GLU A 71 -17.90 1.33 7.12
CA GLU A 71 -17.23 0.54 6.08
C GLU A 71 -15.78 0.22 6.46
N LYS A 72 -15.05 1.16 7.07
CA LYS A 72 -13.68 0.93 7.55
C LYS A 72 -13.65 -0.09 8.69
N VAL A 73 -14.57 0.01 9.64
CA VAL A 73 -14.67 -0.94 10.77
C VAL A 73 -15.03 -2.33 10.24
N THR A 74 -16.04 -2.45 9.37
CA THR A 74 -16.45 -3.74 8.79
C THR A 74 -15.31 -4.41 8.00
N CYS A 75 -14.47 -3.62 7.31
CA CYS A 75 -13.34 -4.13 6.54
C CYS A 75 -12.08 -4.38 7.38
N SER A 76 -12.00 -3.86 8.60
CA SER A 76 -10.76 -3.89 9.42
C SER A 76 -10.29 -5.31 9.73
N ASP A 77 -11.22 -6.24 10.02
CA ASP A 77 -10.87 -7.62 10.33
C ASP A 77 -10.20 -8.34 9.15
N PHE A 78 -10.69 -8.11 7.93
CA PHE A 78 -10.06 -8.66 6.73
C PHE A 78 -8.65 -8.13 6.54
N PHE A 79 -8.46 -6.83 6.75
CA PHE A 79 -7.14 -6.20 6.63
C PHE A 79 -6.19 -6.69 7.71
N THR A 80 -6.65 -6.78 8.95
CA THR A 80 -5.87 -7.26 10.10
C THR A 80 -5.45 -8.72 9.92
N ASN A 81 -6.38 -9.60 9.52
CA ASN A 81 -6.08 -11.01 9.26
C ASN A 81 -5.05 -11.18 8.13
N GLU A 82 -5.17 -10.40 7.06
CA GLU A 82 -4.22 -10.47 5.94
C GLU A 82 -2.83 -9.94 6.34
N ILE A 83 -2.74 -8.88 7.13
CA ILE A 83 -1.47 -8.40 7.69
C ILE A 83 -0.85 -9.45 8.64
N ALA A 84 -1.65 -10.08 9.50
CA ALA A 84 -1.17 -11.15 10.38
C ALA A 84 -0.54 -12.31 9.62
N LEU A 85 -1.16 -12.75 8.51
CA LEU A 85 -0.63 -13.80 7.64
C LEU A 85 0.67 -13.38 6.92
N LEU A 86 0.86 -12.09 6.65
CA LEU A 86 2.04 -11.56 5.96
C LEU A 86 3.21 -11.27 6.90
N LEU A 87 2.94 -10.96 8.18
CA LEU A 87 3.98 -10.58 9.14
C LEU A 87 5.18 -11.55 9.18
N PRO A 88 5.02 -12.88 9.15
CA PRO A 88 6.16 -13.78 9.22
C PRO A 88 7.17 -13.60 8.09
N THR A 89 6.72 -13.21 6.90
CA THR A 89 7.56 -13.10 5.70
C THR A 89 7.85 -11.66 5.27
N ALA A 90 6.90 -10.72 5.49
CA ALA A 90 7.08 -9.33 5.10
C ALA A 90 8.18 -8.64 5.92
N ARG A 91 9.02 -7.86 5.27
CA ARG A 91 10.11 -7.09 5.90
C ARG A 91 9.84 -5.58 5.85
N SER A 92 9.12 -5.13 4.84
CA SER A 92 8.78 -3.72 4.67
C SER A 92 7.32 -3.55 4.25
N PHE A 93 6.74 -2.42 4.63
CA PHE A 93 5.39 -2.02 4.25
C PHE A 93 5.43 -0.62 3.64
N VAL A 94 4.82 -0.43 2.48
CA VAL A 94 4.67 0.88 1.85
C VAL A 94 3.22 1.34 2.00
N ALA A 95 3.01 2.42 2.75
CA ALA A 95 1.70 3.03 2.93
C ALA A 95 1.46 4.11 1.88
N LEU A 96 0.61 3.82 0.88
CA LEU A 96 0.24 4.77 -0.17
C LEU A 96 -0.88 5.69 0.31
N GLY A 97 -0.51 6.83 0.88
CA GLY A 97 -1.39 7.86 1.43
C GLY A 97 -1.59 7.77 2.95
N LYS A 98 -2.10 8.88 3.52
CA LYS A 98 -2.28 9.01 4.97
C LYS A 98 -3.20 7.94 5.56
N LEU A 99 -4.30 7.60 4.88
CA LEU A 99 -5.24 6.59 5.37
C LEU A 99 -4.58 5.20 5.42
N ALA A 100 -3.76 4.84 4.44
CA ALA A 100 -3.00 3.58 4.48
C ALA A 100 -1.98 3.57 5.63
N TRP A 101 -1.30 4.70 5.89
CA TRP A 101 -0.38 4.87 7.00
C TRP A 101 -1.07 4.71 8.36
N ASP A 102 -2.24 5.32 8.52
CA ASP A 102 -3.00 5.22 9.75
C ASP A 102 -3.54 3.80 9.95
N SER A 103 -4.08 3.17 8.92
CA SER A 103 -4.61 1.80 8.98
C SER A 103 -3.53 0.78 9.32
N ILE A 104 -2.40 0.79 8.62
CA ILE A 104 -1.32 -0.17 8.92
C ILE A 104 -0.76 0.04 10.33
N SER A 105 -0.61 1.28 10.77
CA SER A 105 -0.09 1.58 12.11
C SER A 105 -1.02 1.09 13.22
N LEU A 106 -2.34 1.26 13.04
CA LEU A 106 -3.33 0.75 13.99
C LEU A 106 -3.31 -0.78 14.02
N THR A 107 -3.41 -1.40 12.85
CA THR A 107 -3.36 -2.87 12.71
C THR A 107 -2.11 -3.49 13.32
N LEU A 108 -0.92 -2.90 13.09
CA LEU A 108 0.31 -3.40 13.70
C LEU A 108 0.27 -3.35 15.22
N LYS A 109 -0.31 -2.27 15.79
CA LYS A 109 -0.51 -2.16 17.25
C LYS A 109 -1.47 -3.23 17.76
N ASP A 110 -2.60 -3.43 17.08
CA ASP A 110 -3.62 -4.43 17.45
C ASP A 110 -3.05 -5.87 17.37
N LEU A 111 -2.11 -6.11 16.47
CA LEU A 111 -1.37 -7.38 16.35
C LEU A 111 -0.21 -7.52 17.36
N GLY A 112 -0.08 -6.61 18.32
CA GLY A 112 0.94 -6.68 19.36
C GLY A 112 2.36 -6.29 18.91
N CYS A 113 2.49 -5.59 17.80
CA CYS A 113 3.79 -5.07 17.38
C CYS A 113 4.22 -3.86 18.22
N GLU A 114 5.51 -3.77 18.52
CA GLU A 114 6.11 -2.62 19.19
C GLU A 114 6.36 -1.50 18.18
N ILE A 115 5.51 -0.48 18.17
CA ILE A 115 5.62 0.70 17.31
C ILE A 115 6.09 1.92 18.12
N PRO A 116 6.78 2.92 17.49
CA PRO A 116 7.22 4.13 18.18
C PRO A 116 6.08 4.91 18.84
N ALA A 117 6.32 5.44 20.04
CA ALA A 117 5.43 6.37 20.72
C ALA A 117 6.19 7.67 21.06
N PRO A 118 5.75 8.87 20.58
CA PRO A 118 4.60 9.05 19.71
C PRO A 118 4.83 8.50 18.29
N ARG A 119 3.72 8.03 17.66
CA ARG A 119 3.77 7.55 16.28
C ARG A 119 4.21 8.69 15.32
N PRO A 120 5.18 8.46 14.42
CA PRO A 120 5.58 9.44 13.43
C PRO A 120 4.40 9.91 12.56
N LYS A 121 4.39 11.21 12.24
CA LYS A 121 3.40 11.79 11.34
C LYS A 121 3.61 11.26 9.92
N PHE A 122 2.50 11.10 9.18
CA PHE A 122 2.58 10.72 7.78
C PHE A 122 3.31 11.80 6.96
N GLY A 123 4.25 11.37 6.13
CA GLY A 123 4.92 12.16 5.12
C GLY A 123 5.43 11.27 3.99
N HIS A 124 5.70 11.86 2.82
CA HIS A 124 6.35 11.12 1.75
C HIS A 124 7.81 10.84 2.10
N GLY A 125 8.22 9.58 2.04
CA GLY A 125 9.55 9.14 2.44
C GLY A 125 9.75 8.98 3.95
N GLU A 126 8.79 9.43 4.78
CA GLU A 126 8.82 9.19 6.21
C GLU A 126 8.74 7.70 6.51
N LYS A 127 9.46 7.27 7.54
CA LYS A 127 9.52 5.86 7.92
C LYS A 127 9.60 5.67 9.42
N PHE A 128 9.08 4.55 9.90
CA PHE A 128 9.36 4.07 11.24
C PHE A 128 9.65 2.58 11.22
N SER A 129 10.54 2.15 12.10
CA SER A 129 10.77 0.73 12.37
C SER A 129 9.85 0.27 13.49
N PHE A 130 9.47 -1.00 13.44
CA PHE A 130 8.70 -1.67 14.48
C PHE A 130 9.23 -3.09 14.67
N VAL A 131 8.92 -3.71 15.82
CA VAL A 131 9.25 -5.09 16.11
C VAL A 131 7.96 -5.89 16.18
N GLY A 132 7.88 -6.99 15.43
CA GLY A 132 6.74 -7.89 15.49
C GLY A 132 6.73 -8.78 16.73
N PRO A 133 5.63 -9.50 17.02
CA PRO A 133 5.57 -10.47 18.12
C PRO A 133 6.62 -11.59 18.02
N ASP A 134 7.14 -11.82 16.82
CA ASP A 134 8.24 -12.75 16.52
C ASP A 134 9.64 -12.18 16.79
N GLY A 135 9.74 -10.97 17.34
CA GLY A 135 11.00 -10.27 17.61
C GLY A 135 11.69 -9.70 16.35
N VAL A 136 11.10 -9.85 15.17
CA VAL A 136 11.73 -9.40 13.92
C VAL A 136 11.45 -7.92 13.68
N LYS A 137 12.54 -7.17 13.40
CA LYS A 137 12.46 -5.76 13.06
C LYS A 137 12.03 -5.58 11.60
N ARG A 138 11.07 -4.67 11.39
CA ARG A 138 10.47 -4.32 10.10
C ARG A 138 10.34 -2.82 9.97
N VAL A 139 9.94 -2.34 8.78
CA VAL A 139 9.78 -0.92 8.51
C VAL A 139 8.45 -0.62 7.80
N VAL A 140 7.84 0.51 8.16
CA VAL A 140 6.76 1.14 7.39
C VAL A 140 7.32 2.39 6.74
N ILE A 141 7.07 2.57 5.43
CA ILE A 141 7.50 3.73 4.65
C ILE A 141 6.26 4.41 4.05
N GLY A 142 6.12 5.72 4.26
CA GLY A 142 5.03 6.51 3.70
C GLY A 142 5.32 6.97 2.27
N SER A 143 4.33 6.91 1.40
CA SER A 143 4.36 7.56 0.10
C SER A 143 3.09 8.35 -0.14
N TYR A 144 3.16 9.50 -0.82
CA TYR A 144 1.95 10.08 -1.40
C TYR A 144 1.32 9.05 -2.36
N HIS A 145 -0.01 8.99 -2.34
CA HIS A 145 -0.76 8.09 -3.22
C HIS A 145 -0.57 8.51 -4.70
N PRO A 146 -0.36 7.57 -5.65
CA PRO A 146 -0.17 7.87 -7.06
C PRO A 146 -1.49 8.22 -7.78
N SER A 147 -2.37 8.98 -7.10
CA SER A 147 -3.61 9.50 -7.70
C SER A 147 -3.32 10.62 -8.70
N GLN A 148 -4.23 10.81 -9.66
CA GLN A 148 -4.15 11.90 -10.63
C GLN A 148 -3.97 13.26 -9.95
N GLN A 149 -4.67 13.51 -8.85
CA GLN A 149 -4.51 14.73 -8.07
C GLN A 149 -3.06 14.98 -7.64
N ASN A 150 -2.35 13.96 -7.16
CA ASN A 150 -0.97 14.11 -6.71
C ASN A 150 0.05 14.12 -7.86
N THR A 151 -0.23 13.38 -8.94
CA THR A 151 0.69 13.28 -10.08
C THR A 151 0.60 14.50 -11.00
N PHE A 152 -0.60 15.00 -11.29
CA PHE A 152 -0.80 16.16 -12.16
C PHE A 152 -0.36 17.48 -11.49
N THR A 153 -0.46 17.57 -10.17
CA THR A 153 0.00 18.75 -9.42
C THR A 153 1.50 18.72 -9.11
N GLY A 154 2.21 17.66 -9.49
CA GLY A 154 3.63 17.48 -9.19
C GLY A 154 3.92 17.18 -7.71
N LYS A 155 2.90 16.99 -6.86
CA LYS A 155 3.07 16.61 -5.45
C LYS A 155 3.75 15.25 -5.31
N LEU A 156 3.47 14.33 -6.24
CA LEU A 156 4.19 13.07 -6.40
C LEU A 156 4.84 13.04 -7.78
N THR A 157 6.15 12.89 -7.83
CA THR A 157 6.89 12.69 -9.07
C THR A 157 7.29 11.23 -9.26
N VAL A 158 7.63 10.88 -10.48
CA VAL A 158 8.17 9.54 -10.84
C VAL A 158 9.36 9.17 -9.96
N LYS A 159 10.33 10.08 -9.83
CA LYS A 159 11.55 9.86 -9.03
C LYS A 159 11.25 9.64 -7.54
N MET A 160 10.26 10.35 -7.01
CA MET A 160 9.83 10.21 -5.61
C MET A 160 9.26 8.81 -5.34
N LEU A 161 8.34 8.33 -6.18
CA LEU A 161 7.75 7.01 -6.02
C LEU A 161 8.79 5.91 -6.20
N ASP A 162 9.64 6.00 -7.23
CA ASP A 162 10.74 5.07 -7.47
C ASP A 162 11.66 4.94 -6.25
N ALA A 163 12.00 6.07 -5.62
CA ALA A 163 12.86 6.09 -4.44
C ALA A 163 12.24 5.35 -3.25
N VAL A 164 10.93 5.54 -2.99
CA VAL A 164 10.23 4.84 -1.92
C VAL A 164 10.18 3.34 -2.18
N ILE A 165 9.76 2.91 -3.37
CA ILE A 165 9.68 1.48 -3.74
C ILE A 165 11.06 0.82 -3.68
N LYS A 166 12.09 1.46 -4.27
CA LYS A 166 13.47 0.96 -4.20
C LYS A 166 14.00 0.85 -2.77
N ASN A 167 13.60 1.77 -1.88
CA ASN A 167 13.98 1.73 -0.48
C ASN A 167 13.31 0.56 0.24
N ALA A 168 12.02 0.32 -0.01
CA ALA A 168 11.29 -0.81 0.56
C ALA A 168 11.86 -2.17 0.12
N ALA A 169 12.29 -2.29 -1.15
CA ALA A 169 12.86 -3.51 -1.71
C ALA A 169 14.23 -3.91 -1.14
N LYS A 170 14.82 -3.10 -0.25
CA LYS A 170 16.13 -3.40 0.38
C LYS A 170 16.01 -4.19 1.68
N PHE A 171 14.83 -4.31 2.22
CA PHE A 171 14.55 -5.02 3.46
C PHE A 171 14.10 -6.45 3.20
#